data_982e61f1a9727e1bb7b9a2784b9ca225
#
_entry.id   982e61f1a9727e1bb7b9a2784b9ca225
#
_cell.length_a   1.000
_cell.length_b   1.000
_cell.length_c   1.000
_cell.angle_alpha   90.00
_cell.angle_beta   90.00
_cell.angle_gamma   90.00
#
_symmetry.space_group_name_H-M   'P 1'
#
loop_
_entity.id
_entity.type
_entity.pdbx_description
1 polymer ?
#
loop_
_entity_poly.entity_id
_entity_poly.type
_entity_poly.pdbx_seq_one_letter_code
_entity_poly.pdbx_strand_id
1 'polypeptide(L)'
;MQIQATKQTVLVVDDTPENITLLNSILRLHYKVKAALDGEKALDIAQSESPPDIILLDIMMPKMDGYEVCQKLKNNPTTEKIPIIFVTAMSEIEDEKKGLDMGGG
;
A
#
# COMPACT_ATOMS: atom_id res chain seq x y z
N MET A 1 0.68 -22.86 21.48
CA MET A 1 0.50 -22.35 21.24
C MET A 1 0.22 -21.69 20.65
N GLN A 2 0.10 -21.40 20.20
CA GLN A 2 -0.13 -20.78 19.73
C GLN A 2 -0.19 -19.83 19.47
N ILE A 3 -0.02 -19.66 19.55
CA ILE A 3 0.11 -18.80 19.36
C ILE A 3 -0.01 -17.98 18.37
N GLN A 4 0.20 -18.03 17.63
CA GLN A 4 -0.03 -17.38 16.69
C GLN A 4 -1.10 -16.85 16.42
N ALA A 5 -1.53 -16.80 16.93
CA ALA A 5 -2.83 -16.40 16.81
C ALA A 5 -2.99 -15.05 16.21
N THR A 6 -2.12 -14.13 16.43
CA THR A 6 -2.28 -12.78 15.96
C THR A 6 -1.53 -12.57 14.67
N LYS A 7 -2.26 -12.44 13.57
CA LYS A 7 -1.66 -12.11 12.30
C LYS A 7 -1.38 -10.62 12.23
N GLN A 8 -0.31 -10.27 11.55
CA GLN A 8 -0.03 -8.87 11.28
C GLN A 8 -0.98 -8.34 10.22
N THR A 9 -1.21 -7.06 10.25
CA THR A 9 -2.15 -6.40 9.37
C THR A 9 -1.43 -5.67 8.25
N VAL A 10 -1.83 -5.94 7.02
CA VAL A 10 -1.31 -5.27 5.83
C VAL A 10 -2.40 -4.39 5.26
N LEU A 11 -2.07 -3.13 5.02
CA LEU A 11 -2.98 -2.23 4.32
C LEU A 11 -2.54 -2.15 2.87
N VAL A 12 -3.45 -2.52 1.97
CA VAL A 12 -3.19 -2.44 0.53
C VAL A 12 -3.90 -1.21 0.00
N VAL A 13 -3.14 -0.30 -0.60
CA VAL A 13 -3.68 0.95 -1.14
C VAL A 13 -3.49 0.95 -2.64
N ASP A 14 -4.59 0.91 -3.37
CA ASP A 14 -4.57 0.85 -4.83
C ASP A 14 -5.94 1.27 -5.32
N ASP A 15 -5.98 2.12 -6.36
CA ASP A 15 -7.25 2.59 -6.87
C ASP A 15 -7.94 1.57 -7.79
N THR A 16 -7.26 0.47 -8.09
CA THR A 16 -7.80 -0.58 -8.94
C THR A 16 -8.23 -1.78 -8.10
N PRO A 17 -9.55 -2.03 -8.00
CA PRO A 17 -10.04 -3.13 -7.16
C PRO A 17 -9.48 -4.49 -7.52
N GLU A 18 -9.20 -4.72 -8.79
CA GLU A 18 -8.64 -6.01 -9.22
C GLU A 18 -7.28 -6.27 -8.60
N ASN A 19 -6.46 -5.23 -8.49
CA ASN A 19 -5.15 -5.37 -7.87
C ASN A 19 -5.29 -5.70 -6.39
N ILE A 20 -6.24 -5.06 -5.72
CA ILE A 20 -6.48 -5.33 -4.32
C ILE A 20 -6.95 -6.77 -4.14
N THR A 21 -7.86 -7.23 -5.00
CA THR A 21 -8.35 -8.59 -4.92
C THR A 21 -7.21 -9.59 -5.09
N LEU A 22 -6.33 -9.34 -6.06
CA LEU A 22 -5.20 -10.22 -6.30
C LEU A 22 -4.28 -10.29 -5.09
N LEU A 23 -3.90 -9.13 -4.58
CA LEU A 23 -3.00 -9.10 -3.43
C LEU A 23 -3.65 -9.72 -2.20
N ASN A 24 -4.93 -9.45 -2.00
CA ASN A 24 -5.64 -10.04 -0.87
C ASN A 24 -5.64 -11.56 -0.95
N SER A 25 -5.84 -12.11 -2.14
CA SER A 25 -5.89 -13.56 -2.28
C SER A 25 -4.56 -14.21 -1.91
N ILE A 26 -3.47 -13.48 -2.10
CA ILE A 26 -2.15 -13.98 -1.75
C ILE A 26 -1.85 -13.74 -0.27
N LEU A 27 -2.11 -12.53 0.19
CA LEU A 27 -1.67 -12.12 1.53
C LEU A 27 -2.53 -12.67 2.64
N ARG A 28 -3.81 -12.90 2.38
CA ARG A 28 -4.73 -13.29 3.45
C ARG A 28 -4.37 -14.63 4.09
N LEU A 29 -3.55 -15.40 3.42
CA LEU A 29 -3.12 -16.68 3.98
C LEU A 29 -2.24 -16.49 5.21
N HIS A 30 -1.55 -15.37 5.28
CA HIS A 30 -0.60 -15.11 6.36
C HIS A 30 -0.85 -13.80 7.11
N TYR A 31 -1.71 -12.94 6.59
CA TYR A 31 -1.92 -11.61 7.16
C TYR A 31 -3.39 -11.26 7.18
N LYS A 32 -3.73 -10.34 8.06
CA LYS A 32 -5.00 -9.64 7.95
C LYS A 32 -4.83 -8.57 6.91
N VAL A 33 -5.78 -8.44 6.00
CA VAL A 33 -5.66 -7.48 4.90
C VAL A 33 -6.76 -6.44 5.02
N LYS A 34 -6.35 -5.19 5.02
CA LYS A 34 -7.25 -4.06 4.89
C LYS A 34 -6.97 -3.42 3.53
N ALA A 35 -7.97 -2.75 2.98
CA ALA A 35 -7.85 -2.18 1.65
C ALA A 35 -8.35 -0.75 1.63
N ALA A 36 -7.68 0.07 0.82
CA ALA A 36 -8.11 1.44 0.59
C ALA A 36 -8.00 1.71 -0.90
N LEU A 37 -9.03 2.33 -1.46
CA LEU A 37 -9.07 2.63 -2.89
C LEU A 37 -8.51 4.00 -3.22
N ASP A 38 -8.18 4.79 -2.21
CA ASP A 38 -7.59 6.10 -2.44
C ASP A 38 -6.77 6.51 -1.22
N GLY A 39 -6.06 7.62 -1.37
CA GLY A 39 -5.14 8.08 -0.33
C GLY A 39 -5.82 8.52 0.94
N GLU A 40 -6.97 9.17 0.82
CA GLU A 40 -7.68 9.63 2.01
C GLU A 40 -8.13 8.47 2.87
N LYS A 41 -8.66 7.44 2.22
CA LYS A 41 -9.08 6.25 2.94
C LYS A 41 -7.89 5.57 3.61
N ALA A 42 -6.76 5.56 2.90
CA ALA A 42 -5.53 4.98 3.45
C ALA A 42 -5.11 5.71 4.72
N LEU A 43 -5.17 7.04 4.69
CA LEU A 43 -4.81 7.83 5.86
C LEU A 43 -5.75 7.57 7.02
N ASP A 44 -7.05 7.46 6.74
CA ASP A 44 -8.05 7.18 7.77
C ASP A 44 -7.74 5.84 8.45
N ILE A 45 -7.45 4.83 7.66
CA ILE A 45 -7.19 3.50 8.22
C ILE A 45 -5.89 3.50 9.01
N ALA A 46 -4.87 4.18 8.50
CA ALA A 46 -3.58 4.22 9.16
C ALA A 46 -3.64 4.93 10.50
N GLN A 47 -4.57 5.87 10.64
CA GLN A 47 -4.73 6.64 11.87
C GLN A 47 -5.81 6.09 12.77
N SER A 48 -6.40 4.96 12.42
CA SER A 48 -7.48 4.37 13.19
C SER A 48 -6.94 3.72 14.47
N GLU A 49 -7.87 3.21 15.27
CA GLU A 49 -7.50 2.52 16.50
C GLU A 49 -6.72 1.24 16.23
N SER A 50 -6.87 0.68 15.03
CA SER A 50 -6.17 -0.53 14.66
C SER A 50 -5.33 -0.25 13.41
N PRO A 51 -4.22 0.46 13.57
CA PRO A 51 -3.39 0.77 12.42
C PRO A 51 -2.73 -0.46 11.84
N PRO A 52 -2.40 -0.42 10.55
CA PRO A 52 -1.71 -1.56 9.95
C PRO A 52 -0.27 -1.67 10.41
N ASP A 53 0.28 -2.84 10.28
CA ASP A 53 1.68 -3.09 10.59
C ASP A 53 2.58 -2.73 9.43
N ILE A 54 2.05 -2.76 8.20
CA ILE A 54 2.79 -2.42 7.01
C ILE A 54 1.80 -1.95 5.95
N ILE A 55 2.24 -1.06 5.07
CA ILE A 55 1.41 -0.51 4.01
C ILE A 55 2.03 -0.82 2.66
N LEU A 56 1.24 -1.44 1.78
CA LEU A 56 1.61 -1.62 0.38
C LEU A 56 0.89 -0.52 -0.39
N LEU A 57 1.64 0.36 -1.02
CA LEU A 57 1.11 1.63 -1.50
C LEU A 57 1.38 1.79 -2.99
N ASP A 58 0.31 1.89 -3.76
CA ASP A 58 0.41 2.17 -5.19
C ASP A 58 0.85 3.62 -5.38
N ILE A 59 1.76 3.82 -6.31
CA ILE A 59 2.28 5.16 -6.60
C ILE A 59 1.29 5.97 -7.42
N MET A 60 0.75 5.36 -8.46
CA MET A 60 -0.08 6.07 -9.43
C MET A 60 -1.56 5.99 -9.04
N MET A 61 -2.03 7.01 -8.39
CA MET A 61 -3.45 7.11 -8.03
C MET A 61 -3.94 8.50 -8.36
N PRO A 62 -5.22 8.63 -8.73
CA PRO A 62 -5.77 9.97 -8.99
C PRO A 62 -5.88 10.76 -7.70
N LYS A 63 -5.88 12.07 -7.80
CA LYS A 63 -6.03 13.01 -6.70
C LYS A 63 -4.82 13.03 -5.79
N MET A 64 -4.57 11.97 -5.06
CA MET A 64 -3.45 11.91 -4.13
C MET A 64 -2.62 10.68 -4.47
N ASP A 65 -1.44 10.89 -5.04
CA ASP A 65 -0.61 9.78 -5.44
C ASP A 65 0.10 9.16 -4.22
N GLY A 66 0.79 8.04 -4.47
CA GLY A 66 1.43 7.31 -3.38
C GLY A 66 2.50 8.10 -2.66
N TYR A 67 3.23 8.95 -3.37
CA TYR A 67 4.26 9.74 -2.72
C TYR A 67 3.65 10.73 -1.74
N GLU A 68 2.53 11.32 -2.11
CA GLU A 68 1.85 12.26 -1.23
C GLU A 68 1.31 11.55 0.00
N VAL A 69 0.73 10.37 -0.18
CA VAL A 69 0.25 9.58 0.96
C VAL A 69 1.41 9.26 1.88
N CYS A 70 2.53 8.82 1.32
CA CYS A 70 3.70 8.49 2.10
C CYS A 70 4.19 9.68 2.91
N GLN A 71 4.23 10.85 2.28
CA GLN A 71 4.69 12.05 2.95
C GLN A 71 3.78 12.41 4.13
N LYS A 72 2.47 12.31 3.93
CA LYS A 72 1.53 12.60 5.01
C LYS A 72 1.66 11.62 6.15
N LEU A 73 1.88 10.35 5.83
CA LEU A 73 2.07 9.34 6.87
C LEU A 73 3.35 9.58 7.65
N LYS A 74 4.41 9.94 6.98
CA LYS A 74 5.70 10.17 7.64
C LYS A 74 5.72 11.45 8.44
N ASN A 75 4.84 12.39 8.12
CA ASN A 75 4.75 13.65 8.87
C ASN A 75 3.84 13.55 10.09
N ASN A 76 3.21 12.41 10.30
CA ASN A 76 2.30 12.21 11.42
C ASN A 76 2.95 11.28 12.45
N PRO A 77 3.15 11.74 13.69
CA PRO A 77 3.84 10.92 14.70
C PRO A 77 3.16 9.57 14.94
N THR A 78 1.85 9.47 14.73
CA THR A 78 1.15 8.21 14.99
C THR A 78 1.36 7.19 13.89
N THR A 79 1.78 7.61 12.70
CA THR A 79 1.93 6.72 11.55
C THR A 79 3.35 6.70 10.99
N GLU A 80 4.23 7.56 11.48
CA GLU A 80 5.55 7.73 10.85
C GLU A 80 6.37 6.44 10.89
N LYS A 81 6.13 5.58 11.85
CA LYS A 81 6.92 4.36 12.01
C LYS A 81 6.40 3.17 11.21
N ILE A 82 5.22 3.31 10.60
CA ILE A 82 4.66 2.21 9.82
C ILE A 82 5.48 2.06 8.54
N PRO A 83 6.05 0.87 8.28
CA PRO A 83 6.81 0.65 7.05
C PRO A 83 5.91 0.77 5.83
N ILE A 84 6.42 1.37 4.77
CA ILE A 84 5.69 1.55 3.53
C ILE A 84 6.49 0.94 2.40
N ILE A 85 5.83 0.09 1.61
CA ILE A 85 6.44 -0.50 0.42
C ILE A 85 5.64 -0.03 -0.78
N PHE A 86 6.31 0.61 -1.73
CA PHE A 86 5.66 1.03 -2.95
C PHE A 86 5.47 -0.16 -3.88
N VAL A 87 4.28 -0.24 -4.47
CA VAL A 87 3.91 -1.32 -5.37
C VAL A 87 3.43 -0.69 -6.67
N THR A 88 3.90 -1.21 -7.79
CA THR A 88 3.47 -0.70 -9.08
C THR A 88 2.56 -1.71 -9.76
N ALA A 89 1.56 -1.19 -10.47
CA ALA A 89 0.70 -2.02 -11.28
C ALA A 89 1.44 -2.48 -12.53
N MET A 90 0.88 -3.46 -13.20
CA MET A 90 1.52 -4.01 -14.40
C MET A 90 1.77 -2.94 -15.45
N SER A 91 0.81 -2.06 -15.63
CA SER A 91 0.98 -1.00 -16.63
C SER A 91 2.12 -0.07 -16.25
N GLU A 92 2.32 0.16 -14.98
CA GLU A 92 3.40 1.03 -14.53
C GLU A 92 4.75 0.37 -14.72
N ILE A 93 4.79 -0.92 -14.54
CA ILE A 93 6.01 -1.67 -14.80
C ILE A 93 6.42 -1.53 -16.24
N GLU A 94 5.45 -1.59 -17.15
CA GLU A 94 5.72 -1.41 -18.57
C GLU A 94 6.22 -0.01 -18.86
N ASP A 95 5.60 0.98 -18.26
CA ASP A 95 6.01 2.36 -18.43
C ASP A 95 7.41 2.58 -17.91
N GLU A 96 7.72 2.00 -16.81
CA GLU A 96 9.05 2.08 -16.25
C GLU A 96 10.07 1.48 -17.18
N LYS A 97 9.73 0.35 -17.76
CA LYS A 97 10.60 -0.30 -18.71
C LYS A 97 10.89 0.60 -19.89
N LYS A 98 9.86 1.23 -20.41
CA LYS A 98 10.03 2.17 -21.51
C LYS A 98 10.92 3.32 -21.12
N GLY A 99 10.73 3.82 -19.92
CA GLY A 99 11.54 4.90 -19.43
C GLY A 99 13.01 4.52 -19.36
N LEU A 100 13.28 3.34 -18.86
CA LEU A 100 14.65 2.86 -18.78
C LEU A 100 15.25 2.71 -20.16
N ASP A 101 14.49 2.15 -21.09
CA ASP A 101 14.98 1.95 -22.44
C ASP A 101 15.32 3.27 -23.11
N MET A 102 14.53 4.30 -22.84
CA MET A 102 14.70 5.58 -23.52
C MET A 102 15.64 6.51 -22.77
N GLY A 103 15.58 6.47 -21.48
CA GLY A 103 16.27 7.46 -20.71
C GLY A 103 17.56 6.99 -20.11
N GLY A 104 17.58 5.82 -19.63
CA GLY A 104 18.74 5.37 -18.95
C GLY A 104 19.37 4.22 -19.64
N GLY A 105 18.69 3.89 -20.59
CA GLY A 105 19.05 2.67 -21.38
C GLY A 105 19.90 2.33 -21.31
#